data_4f1449e53423879fa4b984870f7f4833
#
_entry.id   4f1449e53423879fa4b984870f7f4833
#
_cell.length_a   1.000
_cell.length_b   1.000
_cell.length_c   1.000
_cell.angle_alpha   90.00
_cell.angle_beta   90.00
_cell.angle_gamma   90.00
#
_symmetry.space_group_name_H-M   'P 1'
#
loop_
_entity.id
_entity.type
_entity.pdbx_description
1 polymer ?
#
loop_
_entity_poly.entity_id
_entity_poly.type
_entity_poly.pdbx_seq_one_letter_code
_entity_poly.pdbx_strand_id
1 'polypeptide(L)'
;LLLILMLIVPMAGSAQSNKNDMSRYLEGAVPTRDGLVYFEKTYNVEGKTQGELYSMLRRYVQDKIVKGENSLEQSRITELDSTAGLIVASIEETLYFKRKAWTSDFTRFFYQLIVRTENGKFSIEMRRLHYLYEPSEQTGINTTYPAEKWITDEEALNKNKTKLTRVGGKFRRFTIDRKDEIFTGAARTVGAVKRVTRVIEVEE
;
A
#
# COMPACT_ATOMS: atom_id res chain seq x y z
N LEU A 1 47.42 -38.64 5.25
CA LEU A 1 47.10 -37.22 5.05
C LEU A 1 45.60 -37.09 4.81
N LEU A 2 44.88 -36.70 5.87
CA LEU A 2 43.41 -36.57 5.85
C LEU A 2 43.03 -35.14 5.51
N LEU A 3 42.43 -34.94 4.35
CA LEU A 3 41.94 -33.60 3.90
C LEU A 3 40.52 -33.43 4.46
N ILE A 4 40.37 -32.56 5.45
CA ILE A 4 39.06 -32.13 5.96
C ILE A 4 38.52 -31.00 5.05
N LEU A 5 37.51 -31.33 4.26
CA LEU A 5 36.79 -30.37 3.42
C LEU A 5 35.75 -29.65 4.31
N MET A 6 36.02 -28.41 4.67
CA MET A 6 35.10 -27.54 5.42
C MET A 6 34.02 -27.01 4.49
N LEU A 7 32.78 -27.54 4.59
CA LEU A 7 31.60 -27.03 3.90
C LEU A 7 31.13 -25.77 4.62
N ILE A 8 31.34 -24.62 4.00
CA ILE A 8 30.75 -23.34 4.43
C ILE A 8 29.32 -23.32 3.91
N VAL A 9 28.34 -23.52 4.80
CA VAL A 9 26.93 -23.32 4.52
C VAL A 9 26.62 -21.84 4.70
N PRO A 10 26.16 -21.12 3.67
CA PRO A 10 25.71 -19.74 3.85
C PRO A 10 24.41 -19.76 4.67
N MET A 11 24.45 -19.26 5.89
CA MET A 11 23.26 -18.95 6.67
C MET A 11 22.52 -17.80 5.96
N ALA A 12 21.45 -18.12 5.25
CA ALA A 12 20.46 -17.15 4.81
C ALA A 12 19.75 -16.62 6.06
N GLY A 13 20.22 -15.48 6.57
CA GLY A 13 19.58 -14.77 7.67
C GLY A 13 18.17 -14.36 7.26
N SER A 14 17.16 -14.97 7.86
CA SER A 14 15.77 -14.53 7.77
C SER A 14 15.69 -13.15 8.44
N ALA A 15 15.61 -12.08 7.67
CA ALA A 15 15.34 -10.76 8.17
C ALA A 15 13.95 -10.76 8.83
N GLN A 16 13.93 -10.85 10.14
CA GLN A 16 12.74 -10.71 10.96
C GLN A 16 12.30 -9.23 10.85
N SER A 17 11.22 -8.97 10.10
CA SER A 17 10.63 -7.64 10.00
C SER A 17 10.18 -7.20 11.39
N ASN A 18 10.98 -6.34 12.02
CA ASN A 18 10.67 -5.75 13.30
C ASN A 18 9.47 -4.79 13.10
N LYS A 19 8.33 -5.06 13.74
CA LYS A 19 7.10 -4.24 13.69
C LYS A 19 7.34 -2.77 14.10
N ASN A 20 8.45 -2.46 14.73
CA ASN A 20 8.86 -1.13 15.19
C ASN A 20 9.92 -0.47 14.29
N ASP A 21 10.24 -1.06 13.15
CA ASP A 21 11.20 -0.45 12.23
C ASP A 21 10.58 0.77 11.54
N MET A 22 10.91 1.94 12.08
CA MET A 22 10.46 3.23 11.54
C MET A 22 11.20 3.63 10.26
N SER A 23 12.30 2.96 9.91
CA SER A 23 13.13 3.30 8.74
C SER A 23 12.33 3.24 7.44
N ARG A 24 11.36 2.32 7.33
CA ARG A 24 10.46 2.16 6.18
C ARG A 24 9.59 3.39 5.87
N TYR A 25 9.52 4.35 6.78
CA TYR A 25 8.74 5.58 6.62
C TYR A 25 9.61 6.82 6.40
N LEU A 26 10.93 6.68 6.43
CA LEU A 26 11.86 7.78 6.35
C LEU A 26 12.17 8.16 4.89
N GLU A 27 13.27 8.86 4.69
CA GLU A 27 13.68 9.43 3.41
C GLU A 27 13.53 8.44 2.24
N GLY A 28 12.94 8.91 1.14
CA GLY A 28 12.70 8.13 -0.07
C GLY A 28 11.50 7.18 -0.01
N ALA A 29 10.80 7.04 1.13
CA ALA A 29 9.65 6.14 1.24
C ALA A 29 8.39 6.63 0.50
N VAL A 30 8.34 7.92 0.16
CA VAL A 30 7.26 8.52 -0.64
C VAL A 30 7.87 9.11 -1.91
N PRO A 31 7.93 8.34 -2.99
CA PRO A 31 8.44 8.82 -4.27
C PRO A 31 7.51 9.86 -4.89
N THR A 32 8.11 10.78 -5.63
CA THR A 32 7.38 11.77 -6.43
C THR A 32 7.82 11.69 -7.90
N ARG A 33 6.87 11.95 -8.81
CA ARG A 33 7.10 12.07 -10.24
C ARG A 33 6.42 13.36 -10.71
N ASP A 34 7.17 14.26 -11.33
CA ASP A 34 6.68 15.58 -11.75
C ASP A 34 6.01 16.38 -10.61
N GLY A 35 6.56 16.26 -9.39
CA GLY A 35 6.04 16.92 -8.19
C GLY A 35 4.79 16.25 -7.57
N LEU A 36 4.30 15.17 -8.12
CA LEU A 36 3.14 14.42 -7.61
C LEU A 36 3.57 13.15 -6.89
N VAL A 37 2.91 12.83 -5.78
CA VAL A 37 3.11 11.55 -5.07
C VAL A 37 2.63 10.40 -5.95
N TYR A 38 3.50 9.40 -6.08
CA TYR A 38 3.32 8.30 -6.99
C TYR A 38 3.91 7.01 -6.42
N PHE A 39 3.07 6.04 -6.13
CA PHE A 39 3.53 4.70 -5.72
C PHE A 39 3.31 3.72 -6.86
N GLU A 40 4.33 2.94 -7.19
CA GLU A 40 4.24 1.89 -8.20
C GLU A 40 5.04 0.67 -7.78
N LYS A 41 4.57 -0.51 -8.15
CA LYS A 41 5.32 -1.75 -8.02
C LYS A 41 4.92 -2.76 -9.08
N THR A 42 5.93 -3.42 -9.64
CA THR A 42 5.75 -4.54 -10.57
C THR A 42 6.06 -5.85 -9.84
N TYR A 43 5.26 -6.88 -10.11
CA TYR A 43 5.41 -8.23 -9.58
C TYR A 43 5.47 -9.23 -10.72
N ASN A 44 6.46 -10.12 -10.68
CA ASN A 44 6.53 -11.28 -11.57
C ASN A 44 5.64 -12.41 -11.02
N VAL A 45 4.91 -13.06 -11.91
CA VAL A 45 3.97 -14.15 -11.59
C VAL A 45 4.10 -15.22 -12.66
N GLU A 46 5.14 -16.02 -12.56
CA GLU A 46 5.44 -17.05 -13.53
C GLU A 46 4.26 -18.02 -13.75
N GLY A 47 4.08 -18.47 -14.97
CA GLY A 47 3.07 -19.46 -15.35
C GLY A 47 1.62 -18.94 -15.42
N LYS A 48 1.40 -17.63 -15.26
CA LYS A 48 0.07 -17.02 -15.42
C LYS A 48 -0.02 -16.17 -16.68
N THR A 49 -1.11 -16.34 -17.41
CA THR A 49 -1.47 -15.50 -18.55
C THR A 49 -2.00 -14.14 -18.10
N GLN A 50 -1.97 -13.16 -19.00
CA GLN A 50 -2.57 -11.84 -18.78
C GLN A 50 -4.05 -11.96 -18.36
N GLY A 51 -4.85 -12.80 -19.04
CA GLY A 51 -6.28 -12.96 -18.76
C GLY A 51 -6.57 -13.55 -17.38
N GLU A 52 -5.76 -14.52 -16.91
CA GLU A 52 -5.86 -15.06 -15.55
C GLU A 52 -5.54 -14.00 -14.52
N LEU A 53 -4.43 -13.26 -14.70
CA LEU A 53 -4.04 -12.17 -13.80
C LEU A 53 -5.09 -11.07 -13.77
N TYR A 54 -5.61 -10.66 -14.94
CA TYR A 54 -6.69 -9.69 -15.05
C TYR A 54 -7.93 -10.10 -14.26
N SER A 55 -8.40 -11.32 -14.46
CA SER A 55 -9.59 -11.83 -13.79
C SER A 55 -9.44 -11.89 -12.27
N MET A 56 -8.28 -12.34 -11.78
CA MET A 56 -7.96 -12.42 -10.34
C MET A 56 -7.85 -11.03 -9.71
N LEU A 57 -7.13 -10.11 -10.36
CA LEU A 57 -6.89 -8.76 -9.85
C LEU A 57 -8.14 -7.87 -9.94
N ARG A 58 -8.96 -8.02 -11.00
CA ARG A 58 -10.26 -7.37 -11.08
C ARG A 58 -11.16 -7.76 -9.90
N ARG A 59 -11.24 -9.05 -9.56
CA ARG A 59 -12.00 -9.53 -8.39
C ARG A 59 -11.41 -8.96 -7.10
N TYR A 60 -10.09 -8.96 -6.94
CA TYR A 60 -9.43 -8.37 -5.78
C TYR A 60 -9.79 -6.89 -5.62
N VAL A 61 -9.65 -6.09 -6.67
CA VAL A 61 -9.98 -4.65 -6.65
C VAL A 61 -11.46 -4.46 -6.30
N GLN A 62 -12.37 -5.22 -6.94
CA GLN A 62 -13.80 -5.10 -6.68
C GLN A 62 -14.17 -5.48 -5.24
N ASP A 63 -13.73 -6.64 -4.75
CA ASP A 63 -14.24 -7.22 -3.51
C ASP A 63 -13.48 -6.75 -2.27
N LYS A 64 -12.19 -6.41 -2.41
CA LYS A 64 -11.32 -6.06 -1.27
C LYS A 64 -11.01 -4.58 -1.16
N ILE A 65 -11.13 -3.83 -2.26
CA ILE A 65 -10.84 -2.39 -2.27
C ILE A 65 -12.13 -1.60 -2.43
N VAL A 66 -12.85 -1.76 -3.54
CA VAL A 66 -14.10 -1.02 -3.80
C VAL A 66 -15.19 -1.36 -2.77
N LYS A 67 -15.34 -2.63 -2.39
CA LYS A 67 -16.29 -3.11 -1.37
C LYS A 67 -15.60 -3.40 -0.02
N GLY A 68 -14.40 -2.88 0.20
CA GLY A 68 -13.67 -3.07 1.46
C GLY A 68 -14.36 -2.45 2.66
N GLU A 69 -14.04 -2.92 3.88
CA GLU A 69 -14.67 -2.49 5.14
C GLU A 69 -14.66 -0.97 5.35
N ASN A 70 -13.57 -0.31 4.93
CA ASN A 70 -13.39 1.13 5.13
C ASN A 70 -13.73 1.95 3.87
N SER A 71 -14.15 1.29 2.78
CA SER A 71 -14.51 1.94 1.52
C SER A 71 -15.83 2.71 1.66
N LEU A 72 -15.93 3.84 0.98
CA LEU A 72 -17.12 4.68 0.95
C LEU A 72 -17.88 4.47 -0.38
N GLU A 73 -19.14 4.91 -0.43
CA GLU A 73 -20.07 4.65 -1.54
C GLU A 73 -19.58 5.14 -2.91
N GLN A 74 -18.75 6.18 -2.93
CA GLN A 74 -18.20 6.77 -4.15
C GLN A 74 -17.10 5.90 -4.79
N SER A 75 -16.57 4.94 -4.05
CA SER A 75 -15.55 4.01 -4.55
C SER A 75 -16.09 3.15 -5.67
N ARG A 76 -15.40 3.12 -6.81
CA ARG A 76 -15.83 2.34 -7.97
C ARG A 76 -14.67 2.03 -8.92
N ILE A 77 -14.82 0.97 -9.65
CA ILE A 77 -14.01 0.76 -10.85
C ILE A 77 -14.49 1.74 -11.92
N THR A 78 -13.58 2.52 -12.48
CA THR A 78 -13.86 3.56 -13.49
C THR A 78 -13.52 3.11 -14.90
N GLU A 79 -12.63 2.13 -15.05
CA GLU A 79 -12.25 1.60 -16.36
C GLU A 79 -11.89 0.12 -16.26
N LEU A 80 -12.31 -0.65 -17.23
CA LEU A 80 -11.99 -2.06 -17.42
C LEU A 80 -11.70 -2.31 -18.90
N ASP A 81 -10.47 -2.70 -19.20
CA ASP A 81 -10.09 -3.17 -20.54
C ASP A 81 -9.36 -4.52 -20.40
N SER A 82 -10.07 -5.60 -20.70
CA SER A 82 -9.49 -6.94 -20.61
C SER A 82 -8.49 -7.22 -21.71
N THR A 83 -8.56 -6.52 -22.85
CA THR A 83 -7.64 -6.67 -23.97
C THR A 83 -6.30 -5.99 -23.65
N ALA A 84 -6.35 -4.78 -23.12
CA ALA A 84 -5.17 -4.05 -22.66
C ALA A 84 -4.67 -4.53 -21.27
N GLY A 85 -5.44 -5.38 -20.59
CA GLY A 85 -5.13 -5.83 -19.23
C GLY A 85 -5.22 -4.71 -18.19
N LEU A 86 -6.07 -3.69 -18.42
CA LEU A 86 -6.15 -2.49 -17.61
C LEU A 86 -7.36 -2.50 -16.68
N ILE A 87 -7.12 -2.18 -15.40
CA ILE A 87 -8.14 -1.94 -14.38
C ILE A 87 -7.85 -0.60 -13.73
N VAL A 88 -8.81 0.34 -13.74
CA VAL A 88 -8.69 1.62 -13.06
C VAL A 88 -9.84 1.76 -12.06
N ALA A 89 -9.53 2.17 -10.85
CA ALA A 89 -10.50 2.43 -9.81
C ALA A 89 -10.26 3.79 -9.16
N SER A 90 -11.34 4.51 -8.87
CA SER A 90 -11.34 5.69 -8.03
C SER A 90 -11.84 5.29 -6.65
N ILE A 91 -11.03 5.51 -5.64
CA ILE A 91 -11.28 5.04 -4.28
C ILE A 91 -11.42 6.23 -3.34
N GLU A 92 -12.44 6.15 -2.52
CA GLU A 92 -12.64 6.97 -1.33
C GLU A 92 -12.83 6.03 -0.14
N GLU A 93 -11.99 6.15 0.88
CA GLU A 93 -12.06 5.29 2.06
C GLU A 93 -11.75 6.05 3.34
N THR A 94 -12.20 5.51 4.47
CA THR A 94 -11.82 6.01 5.78
C THR A 94 -10.46 5.43 6.19
N LEU A 95 -9.46 6.27 6.30
CA LEU A 95 -8.14 5.92 6.80
C LEU A 95 -8.05 6.23 8.30
N TYR A 96 -8.11 5.21 9.14
CA TYR A 96 -8.05 5.34 10.59
C TYR A 96 -6.61 5.45 11.09
N PHE A 97 -6.30 6.53 11.78
CA PHE A 97 -5.05 6.71 12.54
C PHE A 97 -5.14 6.10 13.93
N LYS A 98 -6.35 6.13 14.50
CA LYS A 98 -6.68 5.54 15.79
C LYS A 98 -8.15 5.13 15.80
N ARG A 99 -8.40 3.91 16.23
CA ARG A 99 -9.76 3.37 16.39
C ARG A 99 -9.87 2.77 17.80
N LYS A 100 -10.55 3.46 18.68
CA LYS A 100 -10.88 3.02 20.04
C LYS A 100 -12.36 3.22 20.30
N ALA A 101 -12.92 2.52 21.30
CA ALA A 101 -14.36 2.55 21.61
C ALA A 101 -14.92 3.97 21.79
N TRP A 102 -14.13 4.89 22.31
CA TRP A 102 -14.59 6.26 22.66
C TRP A 102 -13.88 7.38 21.87
N THR A 103 -12.92 7.07 21.03
CA THR A 103 -12.15 8.09 20.30
C THR A 103 -11.65 7.53 18.97
N SER A 104 -12.08 8.14 17.90
CA SER A 104 -11.57 7.84 16.54
C SER A 104 -10.80 9.05 16.03
N ASP A 105 -9.65 8.81 15.41
CA ASP A 105 -8.90 9.78 14.64
C ASP A 105 -8.74 9.19 13.24
N PHE A 106 -9.24 9.86 12.22
CA PHE A 106 -9.29 9.35 10.85
C PHE A 106 -9.31 10.50 9.85
N THR A 107 -9.11 10.16 8.58
CA THR A 107 -9.32 11.05 7.44
C THR A 107 -10.08 10.30 6.35
N ARG A 108 -10.83 11.01 5.51
CA ARG A 108 -11.20 10.47 4.21
C ARG A 108 -9.96 10.52 3.32
N PHE A 109 -9.65 9.40 2.71
CA PHE A 109 -8.49 9.20 1.86
C PHE A 109 -8.93 8.86 0.45
N PHE A 110 -8.47 9.64 -0.51
CA PHE A 110 -8.81 9.53 -1.92
C PHE A 110 -7.58 9.15 -2.72
N TYR A 111 -7.75 8.24 -3.65
CA TYR A 111 -6.69 7.88 -4.59
C TYR A 111 -7.24 7.20 -5.84
N GLN A 112 -6.45 7.20 -6.89
CA GLN A 112 -6.66 6.37 -8.07
C GLN A 112 -5.76 5.14 -7.98
N LEU A 113 -6.35 3.96 -8.15
CA LEU A 113 -5.64 2.69 -8.24
C LEU A 113 -5.65 2.22 -9.69
N ILE A 114 -4.48 1.90 -10.25
CA ILE A 114 -4.34 1.38 -11.61
C ILE A 114 -3.62 0.06 -11.54
N VAL A 115 -4.15 -0.96 -12.17
CA VAL A 115 -3.52 -2.27 -12.32
C VAL A 115 -3.38 -2.57 -13.80
N ARG A 116 -2.17 -2.98 -14.21
CA ARG A 116 -1.88 -3.44 -15.58
C ARG A 116 -1.37 -4.85 -15.52
N THR A 117 -1.93 -5.70 -16.36
CA THR A 117 -1.57 -7.12 -16.43
C THR A 117 -0.97 -7.46 -17.79
N GLU A 118 0.09 -8.25 -17.76
CA GLU A 118 0.75 -8.84 -18.92
C GLU A 118 1.00 -10.32 -18.64
N ASN A 119 1.43 -11.10 -19.64
CA ASN A 119 1.81 -12.49 -19.40
C ASN A 119 2.98 -12.55 -18.43
N GLY A 120 2.81 -13.28 -17.32
CA GLY A 120 3.84 -13.50 -16.31
C GLY A 120 4.14 -12.32 -15.38
N LYS A 121 3.42 -11.19 -15.45
CA LYS A 121 3.63 -10.04 -14.55
C LYS A 121 2.41 -9.12 -14.46
N PHE A 122 2.38 -8.32 -13.39
CA PHE A 122 1.47 -7.19 -13.29
C PHE A 122 2.15 -6.00 -12.60
N SER A 123 1.71 -4.81 -12.92
CA SER A 123 2.04 -3.60 -12.16
C SER A 123 0.81 -3.05 -11.44
N ILE A 124 1.04 -2.42 -10.31
CA ILE A 124 0.02 -1.74 -9.52
C ILE A 124 0.53 -0.36 -9.16
N GLU A 125 -0.31 0.65 -9.37
CA GLU A 125 0.01 2.06 -9.19
C GLU A 125 -1.06 2.71 -8.31
N MET A 126 -0.63 3.58 -7.39
CA MET A 126 -1.49 4.44 -6.59
C MET A 126 -1.05 5.89 -6.78
N ARG A 127 -1.96 6.75 -7.23
CA ARG A 127 -1.69 8.14 -7.55
C ARG A 127 -2.88 9.06 -7.26
N ARG A 128 -2.73 10.39 -7.44
CA ARG A 128 -3.75 11.40 -7.16
C ARG A 128 -4.26 11.34 -5.74
N LEU A 129 -3.32 11.16 -4.78
CA LEU A 129 -3.65 11.02 -3.39
C LEU A 129 -4.03 12.37 -2.77
N HIS A 130 -5.12 12.41 -2.05
CA HIS A 130 -5.50 13.56 -1.24
C HIS A 130 -6.33 13.14 -0.04
N TYR A 131 -6.48 14.05 0.92
CA TYR A 131 -7.15 13.81 2.19
C TYR A 131 -8.20 14.87 2.43
N LEU A 132 -9.31 14.47 3.06
CA LEU A 132 -10.26 15.37 3.70
C LEU A 132 -10.19 15.08 5.20
N TYR A 133 -9.54 15.97 5.93
CA TYR A 133 -9.30 15.83 7.37
C TYR A 133 -10.02 16.93 8.13
N GLU A 134 -10.68 16.56 9.23
CA GLU A 134 -11.49 17.47 10.05
C GLU A 134 -12.49 18.30 9.21
N PRO A 135 -13.44 17.64 8.52
CA PRO A 135 -14.44 18.36 7.75
C PRO A 135 -15.23 19.29 8.67
N SER A 136 -15.35 20.56 8.27
CA SER A 136 -16.10 21.53 9.05
C SER A 136 -17.61 21.35 8.82
N GLU A 137 -18.29 20.74 9.76
CA GLU A 137 -19.77 20.66 9.76
C GLU A 137 -20.43 22.04 9.92
N GLN A 138 -19.74 22.99 10.56
CA GLN A 138 -20.28 24.33 10.84
C GLN A 138 -20.23 25.28 9.65
N THR A 139 -19.23 25.18 8.80
CA THR A 139 -19.05 26.07 7.65
C THR A 139 -19.44 25.46 6.31
N GLY A 140 -19.63 24.14 6.26
CA GLY A 140 -19.85 23.39 5.04
C GLY A 140 -18.65 23.39 4.07
N ILE A 141 -17.52 23.99 4.46
CA ILE A 141 -16.32 24.07 3.65
C ILE A 141 -15.45 22.88 3.96
N ASN A 142 -15.39 21.96 3.01
CA ASN A 142 -14.52 20.77 3.06
C ASN A 142 -13.21 21.08 2.33
N THR A 143 -12.14 21.27 3.08
CA THR A 143 -10.82 21.49 2.48
C THR A 143 -10.12 20.15 2.25
N THR A 144 -9.79 19.87 1.00
CA THR A 144 -8.96 18.72 0.64
C THR A 144 -7.48 19.11 0.61
N TYR A 145 -6.65 18.21 1.10
CA TYR A 145 -5.21 18.39 1.22
C TYR A 145 -4.50 17.40 0.29
N PRO A 146 -3.78 17.86 -0.75
CA PRO A 146 -3.03 16.97 -1.61
C PRO A 146 -1.87 16.32 -0.84
N ALA A 147 -1.59 15.05 -1.16
CA ALA A 147 -0.55 14.27 -0.48
C ALA A 147 0.83 14.93 -0.58
N GLU A 148 1.10 15.63 -1.67
CA GLU A 148 2.34 16.36 -1.93
C GLU A 148 2.66 17.40 -0.86
N LYS A 149 1.63 17.96 -0.22
CA LYS A 149 1.74 18.98 0.84
C LYS A 149 1.73 18.40 2.25
N TRP A 150 1.65 17.06 2.37
CA TRP A 150 1.50 16.44 3.68
C TRP A 150 2.44 15.27 3.96
N ILE A 151 2.79 14.47 2.93
CA ILE A 151 3.52 13.22 3.16
C ILE A 151 4.86 13.10 2.46
N THR A 152 5.29 14.10 1.68
CA THR A 152 6.64 14.10 1.07
C THR A 152 7.73 14.17 2.14
N ASP A 153 8.97 13.93 1.74
CA ASP A 153 10.11 13.99 2.65
C ASP A 153 10.26 15.36 3.29
N GLU A 154 9.94 16.43 2.55
CA GLU A 154 10.02 17.82 2.99
C GLU A 154 8.93 18.16 4.02
N GLU A 155 7.74 17.61 3.88
CA GLU A 155 6.57 17.96 4.69
C GLU A 155 6.41 17.05 5.93
N ALA A 156 6.77 15.78 5.80
CA ALA A 156 6.51 14.78 6.82
C ALA A 156 7.72 14.36 7.66
N LEU A 157 8.92 14.81 7.29
CA LEU A 157 10.14 14.50 8.04
C LEU A 157 10.74 15.75 8.69
N ASN A 158 11.52 15.54 9.76
CA ASN A 158 12.33 16.60 10.35
C ASN A 158 13.44 17.03 9.38
N LYS A 159 14.10 18.15 9.66
CA LYS A 159 15.16 18.71 8.82
C LYS A 159 16.26 17.70 8.42
N ASN A 160 16.59 16.78 9.31
CA ASN A 160 17.63 15.75 9.07
C ASN A 160 17.03 14.46 8.46
N LYS A 161 15.76 14.43 8.13
CA LYS A 161 15.02 13.30 7.54
C LYS A 161 15.09 11.97 8.34
N THR A 162 15.45 12.05 9.61
CA THR A 162 15.62 10.90 10.50
C THR A 162 14.41 10.57 11.36
N LYS A 163 13.40 11.47 11.40
CA LYS A 163 12.19 11.31 12.22
C LYS A 163 10.97 11.88 11.51
N LEU A 164 9.83 11.25 11.75
CA LEU A 164 8.53 11.75 11.32
C LEU A 164 8.13 13.01 12.10
N THR A 165 7.53 13.99 11.42
CA THR A 165 6.83 15.11 12.05
C THR A 165 5.52 14.62 12.70
N ARG A 166 4.94 15.45 13.58
CA ARG A 166 3.74 15.04 14.31
C ARG A 166 2.52 14.83 13.40
N VAL A 167 2.23 15.77 12.51
CA VAL A 167 1.05 15.72 11.64
C VAL A 167 1.37 15.00 10.33
N GLY A 168 2.27 15.54 9.50
CA GLY A 168 2.63 14.95 8.22
C GLY A 168 3.14 13.51 8.34
N GLY A 169 3.95 13.25 9.38
CA GLY A 169 4.44 11.90 9.67
C GLY A 169 3.34 10.89 10.01
N LYS A 170 2.25 11.34 10.67
CA LYS A 170 1.07 10.50 10.90
C LYS A 170 0.44 10.09 9.57
N PHE A 171 0.12 11.05 8.71
CA PHE A 171 -0.45 10.78 7.38
C PHE A 171 0.46 9.90 6.52
N ARG A 172 1.76 10.23 6.47
CA ARG A 172 2.76 9.47 5.72
C ARG A 172 2.78 8.00 6.13
N ARG A 173 2.87 7.72 7.43
CA ARG A 173 2.92 6.35 7.95
C ARG A 173 1.70 5.55 7.54
N PHE A 174 0.50 6.06 7.81
CA PHE A 174 -0.72 5.33 7.52
C PHE A 174 -0.99 5.17 6.02
N THR A 175 -0.59 6.15 5.19
CA THR A 175 -0.66 6.03 3.74
C THR A 175 0.28 4.94 3.22
N ILE A 176 1.53 4.88 3.69
CA ILE A 176 2.48 3.82 3.32
C ILE A 176 1.95 2.46 3.76
N ASP A 177 1.46 2.34 5.00
CA ASP A 177 0.90 1.08 5.51
C ASP A 177 -0.29 0.62 4.66
N ARG A 178 -1.21 1.52 4.31
CA ARG A 178 -2.36 1.20 3.47
C ARG A 178 -1.96 0.82 2.05
N LYS A 179 -1.04 1.55 1.43
CA LYS A 179 -0.47 1.22 0.13
C LYS A 179 0.19 -0.18 0.17
N ASP A 180 0.97 -0.48 1.20
CA ASP A 180 1.63 -1.78 1.33
C ASP A 180 0.63 -2.92 1.52
N GLU A 181 -0.45 -2.70 2.28
CA GLU A 181 -1.56 -3.65 2.42
C GLU A 181 -2.21 -3.96 1.07
N ILE A 182 -2.56 -2.93 0.29
CA ILE A 182 -3.20 -3.07 -1.03
C ILE A 182 -2.26 -3.80 -2.00
N PHE A 183 -1.02 -3.36 -2.12
CA PHE A 183 -0.06 -3.92 -3.07
C PHE A 183 0.30 -5.37 -2.73
N THR A 184 0.54 -5.63 -1.44
CA THR A 184 0.82 -7.00 -0.97
C THR A 184 -0.41 -7.91 -1.08
N GLY A 185 -1.61 -7.37 -0.85
CA GLY A 185 -2.87 -8.09 -1.03
C GLY A 185 -3.08 -8.51 -2.49
N ALA A 186 -2.83 -7.61 -3.44
CA ALA A 186 -2.85 -7.92 -4.88
C ALA A 186 -1.84 -9.02 -5.22
N ALA A 187 -0.59 -8.88 -4.77
CA ALA A 187 0.47 -9.85 -5.02
C ALA A 187 0.17 -11.25 -4.43
N ARG A 188 -0.41 -11.31 -3.22
CA ARG A 188 -0.86 -12.57 -2.61
C ARG A 188 -2.01 -13.21 -3.36
N THR A 189 -2.93 -12.41 -3.89
CA THR A 189 -4.08 -12.91 -4.65
C THR A 189 -3.65 -13.70 -5.88
N VAL A 190 -2.59 -13.28 -6.56
CA VAL A 190 -2.08 -13.94 -7.76
C VAL A 190 -0.95 -14.94 -7.47
N GLY A 191 -0.51 -15.07 -6.21
CA GLY A 191 0.56 -15.99 -5.82
C GLY A 191 1.99 -15.44 -6.03
N ALA A 192 2.17 -14.15 -6.32
CA ALA A 192 3.49 -13.52 -6.45
C ALA A 192 4.27 -13.45 -5.12
N VAL A 193 3.55 -13.48 -4.00
CA VAL A 193 4.13 -13.48 -2.64
C VAL A 193 3.48 -14.60 -1.84
N LYS A 194 4.28 -15.46 -1.21
CA LYS A 194 3.80 -16.56 -0.36
C LYS A 194 3.07 -16.01 0.88
N ARG A 195 1.98 -16.65 1.28
CA ARG A 195 1.38 -16.42 2.61
C ARG A 195 2.36 -16.91 3.67
N VAL A 196 2.76 -16.03 4.57
CA VAL A 196 3.46 -16.44 5.79
C VAL A 196 2.37 -16.96 6.75
N THR A 197 2.15 -18.29 6.78
CA THR A 197 1.33 -18.93 7.80
C THR A 197 2.20 -19.05 9.05
N ARG A 198 1.92 -18.28 10.10
CA ARG A 198 2.51 -18.53 11.42
C ARG A 198 1.81 -19.75 11.99
N VAL A 199 2.54 -20.83 12.13
CA VAL A 199 2.16 -21.93 13.01
C VAL A 199 2.40 -21.42 14.42
N ILE A 200 1.34 -21.23 15.20
CA ILE A 200 1.44 -21.02 16.64
C ILE A 200 1.45 -22.44 17.20
N GLU A 201 2.62 -22.93 17.59
CA GLU A 201 2.71 -24.10 18.45
C GLU A 201 2.17 -23.67 19.82
N VAL A 202 1.03 -24.23 20.21
CA VAL A 202 0.52 -24.14 21.55
C VAL A 202 1.18 -25.33 22.28
N GLU A 203 2.16 -25.05 23.13
CA GLU A 203 2.66 -26.03 24.10
C GLU A 203 1.53 -26.30 25.11
N GLU A 204 1.16 -27.57 25.25
CA GLU A 204 0.26 -28.08 26.27
C GLU A 204 0.96 -28.18 27.65
#